data_57cb4e3ec9eac251d923e4c58136d97a
#
_entry.id   57cb4e3ec9eac251d923e4c58136d97a
#
_cell.length_a   1.000
_cell.length_b   1.000
_cell.length_c   1.000
_cell.angle_alpha   90.00
_cell.angle_beta   90.00
_cell.angle_gamma   90.00
#
_symmetry.space_group_name_H-M   'P 1'
#
loop_
_entity.id
_entity.type
_entity.pdbx_description
1 polymer ?
#
loop_
_entity_poly.entity_id
_entity_poly.type
_entity_poly.pdbx_seq_one_letter_code
_entity_poly.pdbx_strand_id
1 'polypeptide(L)'
;FIINPGICPRIAEAAGIGPGWGALEVGPGIGVLTEQLCKRADKVVSIEVDKRLPPILAETMAEYENFKLVLEDVLKVDLRTLLAEEFGDKPVAVCANLPYYITSPILMRLLEEKLPIRNITVMVQKEAAQRLCAAPGTREAGAISYAVAYYAKPKLLFTVQPGSFYPAPKVTSAVIQLDVHTTPPVTPPNGDEAGLFRLIRA
;
A
#
# COMPACT_ATOMS: atom_id res chain seq x y z
N PHE A 1 -9.94 -8.70 10.60
CA PHE A 1 -9.29 -9.64 9.66
C PHE A 1 -10.21 -9.89 8.47
N ILE A 2 -9.64 -10.14 7.28
CA ILE A 2 -10.38 -10.54 6.08
C ILE A 2 -10.72 -12.02 6.22
N ILE A 3 -12.01 -12.36 6.09
CA ILE A 3 -12.50 -13.75 6.16
C ILE A 3 -13.04 -14.25 4.80
N ASN A 4 -13.28 -13.36 3.86
CA ASN A 4 -13.69 -13.74 2.51
C ASN A 4 -12.47 -14.19 1.69
N PRO A 5 -12.39 -15.47 1.28
CA PRO A 5 -11.20 -16.04 0.66
C PRO A 5 -10.89 -15.46 -0.73
N GLY A 6 -11.88 -14.82 -1.38
CA GLY A 6 -11.68 -14.24 -2.71
C GLY A 6 -11.04 -12.86 -2.74
N ILE A 7 -10.89 -12.18 -1.59
CA ILE A 7 -10.41 -10.78 -1.57
C ILE A 7 -8.89 -10.69 -1.71
N CYS A 8 -8.14 -11.41 -0.87
CA CYS A 8 -6.67 -11.35 -0.89
C CYS A 8 -6.05 -11.82 -2.22
N PRO A 9 -6.52 -12.90 -2.87
CA PRO A 9 -6.07 -13.26 -4.21
C PRO A 9 -6.27 -12.14 -5.24
N ARG A 10 -7.42 -11.45 -5.21
CA ARG A 10 -7.71 -10.33 -6.12
C ARG A 10 -6.83 -9.11 -5.87
N ILE A 11 -6.47 -8.83 -4.60
CA ILE A 11 -5.53 -7.75 -4.27
C ILE A 11 -4.15 -8.09 -4.83
N ALA A 12 -3.64 -9.30 -4.60
CA ALA A 12 -2.34 -9.74 -5.07
C ALA A 12 -2.26 -9.80 -6.61
N GLU A 13 -3.34 -10.23 -7.27
CA GLU A 13 -3.45 -10.22 -8.74
C GLU A 13 -3.44 -8.79 -9.29
N ALA A 14 -4.24 -7.89 -8.69
CA ALA A 14 -4.30 -6.50 -9.11
C ALA A 14 -2.96 -5.77 -8.94
N ALA A 15 -2.15 -6.16 -7.96
CA ALA A 15 -0.80 -5.61 -7.78
C ALA A 15 0.17 -5.99 -8.90
N GLY A 16 -0.19 -6.94 -9.77
CA GLY A 16 0.63 -7.36 -10.91
C GLY A 16 1.93 -8.04 -10.51
N ILE A 17 1.97 -8.61 -9.31
CA ILE A 17 3.14 -9.32 -8.77
C ILE A 17 3.28 -10.67 -9.44
N GLY A 18 4.48 -11.01 -9.85
CA GLY A 18 4.83 -12.28 -10.46
C GLY A 18 6.29 -12.66 -10.23
N PRO A 19 6.79 -13.70 -10.90
CA PRO A 19 8.20 -14.07 -10.85
C PRO A 19 9.12 -12.87 -11.16
N GLY A 20 10.19 -12.73 -10.40
CA GLY A 20 11.11 -11.61 -10.49
C GLY A 20 10.71 -10.37 -9.68
N TRP A 21 9.54 -10.35 -9.02
CA TRP A 21 9.07 -9.22 -8.22
C TRP A 21 9.31 -9.40 -6.73
N GLY A 22 9.50 -8.28 -6.04
CA GLY A 22 9.38 -8.16 -4.60
C GLY A 22 8.00 -7.61 -4.21
N ALA A 23 7.52 -8.01 -3.03
CA ALA A 23 6.32 -7.45 -2.42
C ALA A 23 6.65 -6.90 -1.03
N LEU A 24 6.38 -5.63 -0.82
CA LEU A 24 6.39 -5.02 0.51
C LEU A 24 4.94 -4.97 1.03
N GLU A 25 4.70 -5.56 2.19
CA GLU A 25 3.40 -5.54 2.83
C GLU A 25 3.42 -4.69 4.10
N VAL A 26 2.36 -3.93 4.33
CA VAL A 26 2.17 -3.17 5.56
C VAL A 26 1.00 -3.74 6.33
N GLY A 27 1.27 -4.24 7.55
CA GLY A 27 0.28 -4.84 8.42
C GLY A 27 -0.21 -6.20 7.95
N PRO A 28 0.61 -7.24 7.98
CA PRO A 28 0.24 -8.59 7.53
C PRO A 28 -0.89 -9.21 8.37
N GLY A 29 -1.10 -8.74 9.61
CA GLY A 29 -2.05 -9.33 10.52
C GLY A 29 -1.69 -10.79 10.79
N ILE A 30 -2.60 -11.72 10.47
CA ILE A 30 -2.38 -13.17 10.63
C ILE A 30 -1.85 -13.86 9.35
N GLY A 31 -1.49 -13.07 8.31
CA GLY A 31 -0.84 -13.60 7.11
C GLY A 31 -1.75 -13.92 5.92
N VAL A 32 -3.04 -13.56 5.94
CA VAL A 32 -3.99 -13.96 4.87
C VAL A 32 -3.63 -13.33 3.51
N LEU A 33 -3.25 -12.06 3.48
CA LEU A 33 -2.75 -11.42 2.25
C LEU A 33 -1.31 -11.85 1.97
N THR A 34 -0.47 -11.94 3.02
CA THR A 34 0.93 -12.37 2.94
C THR A 34 1.09 -13.69 2.19
N GLU A 35 0.24 -14.68 2.50
CA GLU A 35 0.21 -15.98 1.80
C GLU A 35 0.03 -15.81 0.29
N GLN A 36 -0.89 -14.94 -0.12
CA GLN A 36 -1.17 -14.71 -1.54
C GLN A 36 -0.03 -13.97 -2.25
N LEU A 37 0.70 -13.12 -1.53
CA LEU A 37 1.90 -12.46 -2.02
C LEU A 37 3.05 -13.47 -2.16
N CYS A 38 3.27 -14.32 -1.16
CA CYS A 38 4.33 -15.34 -1.18
C CYS A 38 4.18 -16.35 -2.31
N LYS A 39 2.94 -16.69 -2.69
CA LYS A 39 2.65 -17.57 -3.84
C LYS A 39 3.02 -16.95 -5.19
N ARG A 40 3.30 -15.66 -5.27
CA ARG A 40 3.50 -14.92 -6.53
C ARG A 40 4.85 -14.25 -6.63
N ALA A 41 5.32 -13.63 -5.56
CA ALA A 41 6.56 -12.87 -5.53
C ALA A 41 7.77 -13.77 -5.27
N ASP A 42 8.94 -13.35 -5.73
CA ASP A 42 10.21 -14.00 -5.36
C ASP A 42 10.54 -13.77 -3.87
N LYS A 43 10.13 -12.61 -3.34
CA LYS A 43 10.36 -12.23 -1.94
C LYS A 43 9.24 -11.33 -1.43
N VAL A 44 8.82 -11.61 -0.20
CA VAL A 44 7.83 -10.82 0.53
C VAL A 44 8.44 -10.34 1.84
N VAL A 45 8.38 -9.03 2.07
CA VAL A 45 8.77 -8.41 3.33
C VAL A 45 7.55 -7.72 3.91
N SER A 46 7.14 -8.10 5.12
CA SER A 46 6.00 -7.49 5.80
C SER A 46 6.47 -6.71 7.02
N ILE A 47 5.98 -5.47 7.15
CA ILE A 47 6.24 -4.59 8.30
C ILE A 47 5.04 -4.64 9.24
N GLU A 48 5.27 -5.01 10.51
CA GLU A 48 4.24 -5.13 11.53
C GLU A 48 4.66 -4.41 12.82
N VAL A 49 3.74 -3.67 13.42
CA VAL A 49 3.98 -2.93 14.66
C VAL A 49 3.50 -3.70 15.90
N ASP A 50 2.55 -4.62 15.73
CA ASP A 50 1.97 -5.36 16.83
C ASP A 50 2.85 -6.54 17.25
N LYS A 51 3.48 -6.40 18.42
CA LYS A 51 4.38 -7.39 19.02
C LYS A 51 3.71 -8.75 19.35
N ARG A 52 2.39 -8.85 19.25
CA ARG A 52 1.65 -10.10 19.50
C ARG A 52 1.56 -11.00 18.28
N LEU A 53 1.77 -10.44 17.07
CA LEU A 53 1.60 -11.15 15.81
C LEU A 53 2.79 -12.01 15.37
N PRO A 54 4.07 -11.71 15.71
CA PRO A 54 5.19 -12.53 15.27
C PRO A 54 5.06 -14.03 15.55
N PRO A 55 4.61 -14.51 16.74
CA PRO A 55 4.42 -15.93 16.95
C PRO A 55 3.38 -16.58 16.04
N ILE A 56 2.30 -15.84 15.74
CA ILE A 56 1.22 -16.29 14.85
C ILE A 56 1.74 -16.35 13.41
N LEU A 57 2.48 -15.33 12.96
CA LEU A 57 3.06 -15.30 11.63
C LEU A 57 4.14 -16.37 11.45
N ALA A 58 4.91 -16.68 12.48
CA ALA A 58 5.87 -17.78 12.43
C ALA A 58 5.20 -19.13 12.18
N GLU A 59 3.98 -19.33 12.68
CA GLU A 59 3.20 -20.55 12.44
C GLU A 59 2.50 -20.50 11.06
N THR A 60 1.76 -19.42 10.78
CA THR A 60 0.95 -19.33 9.55
C THR A 60 1.79 -19.21 8.28
N MET A 61 3.00 -18.69 8.38
CA MET A 61 3.91 -18.47 7.24
C MET A 61 5.08 -19.48 7.20
N ALA A 62 5.06 -20.53 8.05
CA ALA A 62 6.14 -21.50 8.18
C ALA A 62 6.54 -22.20 6.85
N GLU A 63 5.62 -22.34 5.91
CA GLU A 63 5.85 -22.97 4.60
C GLU A 63 6.52 -22.04 3.57
N TYR A 64 6.62 -20.72 3.87
CA TYR A 64 7.05 -19.72 2.90
C TYR A 64 8.47 -19.24 3.20
N GLU A 65 9.48 -19.86 2.58
CA GLU A 65 10.89 -19.48 2.72
C GLU A 65 11.19 -18.07 2.16
N ASN A 66 10.33 -17.57 1.28
CA ASN A 66 10.45 -16.24 0.68
C ASN A 66 9.80 -15.13 1.51
N PHE A 67 9.33 -15.42 2.74
CA PHE A 67 8.73 -14.46 3.67
C PHE A 67 9.74 -13.94 4.68
N LYS A 68 9.70 -12.62 4.94
CA LYS A 68 10.43 -11.96 6.02
C LYS A 68 9.54 -10.99 6.77
N LEU A 69 9.54 -11.08 8.10
CA LEU A 69 8.87 -10.13 8.98
C LEU A 69 9.86 -9.09 9.52
N VAL A 70 9.46 -7.82 9.48
CA VAL A 70 10.13 -6.68 10.12
C VAL A 70 9.19 -6.14 11.20
N LEU A 71 9.58 -6.27 12.47
CA LEU A 71 8.79 -5.80 13.61
C LEU A 71 9.14 -4.34 13.91
N GLU A 72 8.50 -3.42 13.24
CA GLU A 72 8.73 -1.98 13.38
C GLU A 72 7.49 -1.20 12.93
N ASP A 73 7.44 0.08 13.29
CA ASP A 73 6.46 1.03 12.80
C ASP A 73 6.82 1.47 11.37
N VAL A 74 5.93 1.22 10.41
CA VAL A 74 6.13 1.61 9.01
C VAL A 74 6.41 3.11 8.82
N LEU A 75 5.99 3.94 9.76
CA LEU A 75 6.28 5.38 9.75
C LEU A 75 7.67 5.74 10.30
N LYS A 76 8.44 4.77 10.81
CA LYS A 76 9.76 4.99 11.42
C LYS A 76 10.88 4.23 10.73
N VAL A 77 10.57 3.04 10.18
CA VAL A 77 11.57 2.21 9.50
C VAL A 77 12.21 2.95 8.32
N ASP A 78 13.50 2.80 8.10
CA ASP A 78 14.16 3.30 6.90
C ASP A 78 13.78 2.44 5.69
N LEU A 79 12.69 2.88 5.00
CA LEU A 79 12.14 2.15 3.85
C LEU A 79 13.12 2.08 2.68
N ARG A 80 13.94 3.11 2.48
CA ARG A 80 14.91 3.12 1.37
C ARG A 80 15.98 2.07 1.56
N THR A 81 16.59 2.03 2.75
CA THR A 81 17.58 1.01 3.10
C THR A 81 16.94 -0.39 3.07
N LEU A 82 15.76 -0.56 3.66
CA LEU A 82 15.05 -1.84 3.66
C LEU A 82 14.79 -2.36 2.25
N LEU A 83 14.30 -1.51 1.34
CA LEU A 83 14.02 -1.91 -0.05
C LEU A 83 15.29 -2.30 -0.79
N ALA A 84 16.38 -1.56 -0.60
CA ALA A 84 17.66 -1.86 -1.23
C ALA A 84 18.26 -3.19 -0.74
N GLU A 85 18.24 -3.43 0.56
CA GLU A 85 18.78 -4.66 1.16
C GLU A 85 17.97 -5.91 0.82
N GLU A 86 16.64 -5.78 0.83
CA GLU A 86 15.77 -6.94 0.71
C GLU A 86 15.42 -7.29 -0.74
N PHE A 87 15.34 -6.32 -1.62
CA PHE A 87 14.88 -6.53 -3.00
C PHE A 87 15.91 -6.22 -4.07
N GLY A 88 16.99 -5.44 -3.74
CA GLY A 88 17.97 -5.02 -4.72
C GLY A 88 17.32 -4.29 -5.90
N ASP A 89 17.59 -4.75 -7.13
CA ASP A 89 17.07 -4.16 -8.36
C ASP A 89 15.71 -4.71 -8.79
N LYS A 90 15.08 -5.60 -7.99
CA LYS A 90 13.77 -6.17 -8.34
C LYS A 90 12.69 -5.07 -8.35
N PRO A 91 11.75 -5.12 -9.29
CA PRO A 91 10.55 -4.29 -9.19
C PRO A 91 9.77 -4.66 -7.92
N VAL A 92 9.34 -3.64 -7.18
CA VAL A 92 8.61 -3.83 -5.91
C VAL A 92 7.20 -3.28 -6.04
N ALA A 93 6.21 -4.07 -5.61
CA ALA A 93 4.86 -3.60 -5.35
C ALA A 93 4.61 -3.53 -3.84
N VAL A 94 3.89 -2.50 -3.40
CA VAL A 94 3.38 -2.41 -2.03
C VAL A 94 1.96 -2.91 -1.98
N CYS A 95 1.67 -3.82 -1.05
CA CYS A 95 0.32 -4.32 -0.80
C CYS A 95 -0.04 -4.15 0.67
N ALA A 96 -1.29 -3.75 0.96
CA ALA A 96 -1.72 -3.64 2.34
C ALA A 96 -3.25 -3.64 2.49
N ASN A 97 -3.70 -4.17 3.64
CA ASN A 97 -5.00 -3.86 4.20
C ASN A 97 -4.80 -2.83 5.32
N LEU A 98 -4.82 -1.54 4.96
CA LEU A 98 -4.41 -0.47 5.88
C LEU A 98 -5.45 -0.20 6.97
N PRO A 99 -5.02 0.02 8.23
CA PRO A 99 -5.88 0.56 9.26
C PRO A 99 -6.40 1.94 8.85
N TYR A 100 -7.71 2.17 8.99
CA TYR A 100 -8.38 3.35 8.44
C TYR A 100 -7.86 4.68 8.99
N TYR A 101 -7.44 4.70 10.26
CA TYR A 101 -6.99 5.92 10.94
C TYR A 101 -5.58 6.38 10.52
N ILE A 102 -4.81 5.55 9.83
CA ILE A 102 -3.42 5.82 9.47
C ILE A 102 -3.15 5.70 7.96
N THR A 103 -4.20 5.50 7.17
CA THR A 103 -4.11 5.31 5.71
C THR A 103 -3.35 6.44 5.02
N SER A 104 -3.74 7.70 5.25
CA SER A 104 -3.14 8.85 4.57
C SER A 104 -1.67 9.06 4.92
N PRO A 105 -1.25 9.03 6.20
CA PRO A 105 0.17 9.12 6.56
C PRO A 105 1.04 8.05 5.90
N ILE A 106 0.57 6.80 5.85
CA ILE A 106 1.34 5.71 5.25
C ILE A 106 1.47 5.92 3.74
N LEU A 107 0.36 6.21 3.04
CA LEU A 107 0.38 6.42 1.59
C LEU A 107 1.23 7.61 1.20
N MET A 108 1.12 8.73 1.91
CA MET A 108 1.93 9.91 1.64
C MET A 108 3.41 9.63 1.86
N ARG A 109 3.77 8.93 2.93
CA ARG A 109 5.16 8.53 3.14
C ARG A 109 5.71 7.70 1.99
N LEU A 110 4.99 6.66 1.57
CA LEU A 110 5.40 5.79 0.45
C LEU A 110 5.59 6.55 -0.86
N LEU A 111 4.81 7.62 -1.09
CA LEU A 111 4.87 8.43 -2.30
C LEU A 111 5.91 9.55 -2.23
N GLU A 112 5.95 10.31 -1.11
CA GLU A 112 6.82 11.48 -0.95
C GLU A 112 8.31 11.11 -0.83
N GLU A 113 8.64 9.96 -0.27
CA GLU A 113 10.02 9.47 -0.18
C GLU A 113 10.61 9.04 -1.54
N LYS A 114 9.81 9.02 -2.62
CA LYS A 114 10.26 8.63 -3.96
C LYS A 114 11.04 7.32 -3.97
N LEU A 115 10.44 6.33 -3.31
CA LEU A 115 10.99 4.99 -3.19
C LEU A 115 10.96 4.24 -4.53
N PRO A 116 11.83 3.25 -4.75
CA PRO A 116 11.85 2.45 -5.99
C PRO A 116 10.68 1.44 -6.03
N ILE A 117 9.46 1.96 -5.92
CA ILE A 117 8.20 1.21 -5.92
C ILE A 117 7.50 1.41 -7.25
N ARG A 118 6.96 0.34 -7.85
CA ARG A 118 6.22 0.39 -9.11
C ARG A 118 4.76 0.74 -8.92
N ASN A 119 4.12 0.10 -7.97
CA ASN A 119 2.73 0.38 -7.62
C ASN A 119 2.45 0.13 -6.13
N ILE A 120 1.34 0.70 -5.68
CA ILE A 120 0.82 0.54 -4.33
C ILE A 120 -0.63 0.09 -4.47
N THR A 121 -0.94 -1.14 -4.07
CA THR A 121 -2.29 -1.71 -4.12
C THR A 121 -2.78 -1.93 -2.70
N VAL A 122 -3.76 -1.13 -2.27
CA VAL A 122 -4.19 -1.10 -0.87
C VAL A 122 -5.70 -1.14 -0.73
N MET A 123 -6.15 -1.74 0.36
CA MET A 123 -7.53 -1.68 0.79
C MET A 123 -7.68 -0.62 1.89
N VAL A 124 -8.65 0.26 1.69
CA VAL A 124 -8.94 1.42 2.56
C VAL A 124 -10.46 1.60 2.69
N GLN A 125 -10.93 2.52 3.52
CA GLN A 125 -12.36 2.91 3.53
C GLN A 125 -12.77 3.42 2.16
N LYS A 126 -14.00 3.08 1.71
CA LYS A 126 -14.52 3.51 0.41
C LYS A 126 -14.50 5.01 0.21
N GLU A 127 -14.85 5.78 1.24
CA GLU A 127 -14.82 7.24 1.19
C GLU A 127 -13.40 7.79 1.02
N ALA A 128 -12.42 7.21 1.74
CA ALA A 128 -11.02 7.55 1.56
C ALA A 128 -10.53 7.17 0.16
N ALA A 129 -10.92 6.01 -0.36
CA ALA A 129 -10.60 5.59 -1.73
C ALA A 129 -11.13 6.58 -2.78
N GLN A 130 -12.37 7.03 -2.63
CA GLN A 130 -12.98 8.02 -3.52
C GLN A 130 -12.20 9.33 -3.51
N ARG A 131 -11.82 9.82 -2.34
CA ARG A 131 -11.01 11.03 -2.19
C ARG A 131 -9.60 10.88 -2.77
N LEU A 132 -8.93 9.75 -2.48
CA LEU A 132 -7.59 9.45 -3.02
C LEU A 132 -7.58 9.35 -4.55
N CYS A 133 -8.65 8.82 -5.15
CA CYS A 133 -8.79 8.62 -6.59
C CYS A 133 -9.53 9.76 -7.31
N ALA A 134 -9.96 10.81 -6.61
CA ALA A 134 -10.64 11.94 -7.22
C ALA A 134 -9.70 12.68 -8.18
N ALA A 135 -10.19 12.97 -9.39
CA ALA A 135 -9.40 13.71 -10.37
C ALA A 135 -9.22 15.17 -9.91
N PRO A 136 -8.01 15.75 -10.06
CA PRO A 136 -7.79 17.18 -9.81
C PRO A 136 -8.83 18.05 -10.54
N GLY A 137 -9.35 19.07 -9.84
CA GLY A 137 -10.36 19.98 -10.38
C GLY A 137 -11.81 19.51 -10.22
N THR A 138 -12.06 18.32 -9.71
CA THR A 138 -13.41 17.85 -9.37
C THR A 138 -13.82 18.31 -7.95
N ARG A 139 -15.13 18.31 -7.67
CA ARG A 139 -15.68 18.70 -6.37
C ARG A 139 -15.20 17.79 -5.22
N GLU A 140 -14.96 16.55 -5.53
CA GLU A 140 -14.52 15.52 -4.57
C GLU A 140 -13.02 15.59 -4.26
N ALA A 141 -12.25 16.33 -5.09
CA ALA A 141 -10.82 16.47 -4.91
C ALA A 141 -10.47 17.36 -3.72
N GLY A 142 -9.55 16.88 -2.91
CA GLY A 142 -8.92 17.64 -1.82
C GLY A 142 -7.40 17.62 -1.96
N ALA A 143 -6.68 18.25 -1.04
CA ALA A 143 -5.22 18.32 -1.08
C ALA A 143 -4.54 16.95 -1.29
N ILE A 144 -5.08 15.89 -0.69
CA ILE A 144 -4.54 14.53 -0.84
C ILE A 144 -4.74 13.99 -2.26
N SER A 145 -5.83 14.34 -2.95
CA SER A 145 -6.07 13.92 -4.35
C SER A 145 -5.02 14.50 -5.28
N TYR A 146 -4.68 15.77 -5.09
CA TYR A 146 -3.62 16.43 -5.87
C TYR A 146 -2.25 15.82 -5.58
N ALA A 147 -1.94 15.53 -4.31
CA ALA A 147 -0.70 14.87 -3.93
C ALA A 147 -0.58 13.47 -4.56
N VAL A 148 -1.64 12.67 -4.47
CA VAL A 148 -1.67 11.34 -5.10
C VAL A 148 -1.49 11.45 -6.62
N ALA A 149 -2.24 12.34 -7.29
CA ALA A 149 -2.15 12.53 -8.74
C ALA A 149 -0.76 13.04 -9.21
N TYR A 150 -0.04 13.75 -8.35
CA TYR A 150 1.33 14.19 -8.61
C TYR A 150 2.34 13.04 -8.60
N TYR A 151 2.21 12.11 -7.65
CA TYR A 151 3.17 11.00 -7.49
C TYR A 151 2.76 9.72 -8.21
N ALA A 152 1.48 9.52 -8.48
CA ALA A 152 0.96 8.27 -9.03
C ALA A 152 -0.31 8.48 -9.85
N LYS A 153 -0.64 7.48 -10.66
CA LYS A 153 -1.94 7.37 -11.35
C LYS A 153 -2.87 6.51 -10.50
N PRO A 154 -3.87 7.11 -9.81
CA PRO A 154 -4.78 6.35 -8.96
C PRO A 154 -5.87 5.66 -9.78
N LYS A 155 -6.28 4.48 -9.30
CA LYS A 155 -7.38 3.69 -9.86
C LYS A 155 -8.16 3.00 -8.76
N LEU A 156 -9.46 3.22 -8.68
CA LEU A 156 -10.35 2.43 -7.83
C LEU A 156 -10.66 1.11 -8.56
N LEU A 157 -10.36 -0.02 -7.92
CA LEU A 157 -10.48 -1.33 -8.53
C LEU A 157 -11.82 -2.00 -8.22
N PHE A 158 -12.14 -2.17 -6.95
CA PHE A 158 -13.39 -2.79 -6.50
C PHE A 158 -13.70 -2.45 -5.05
N THR A 159 -14.96 -2.65 -4.68
CA THR A 159 -15.44 -2.46 -3.31
C THR A 159 -15.51 -3.78 -2.56
N VAL A 160 -15.36 -3.72 -1.23
CA VAL A 160 -15.41 -4.88 -0.32
C VAL A 160 -16.43 -4.58 0.77
N GLN A 161 -17.44 -5.45 0.88
CA GLN A 161 -18.53 -5.28 1.84
C GLN A 161 -18.11 -5.65 3.26
N PRO A 162 -18.72 -5.04 4.30
CA PRO A 162 -18.40 -5.30 5.70
C PRO A 162 -18.43 -6.79 6.10
N GLY A 163 -19.33 -7.58 5.53
CA GLY A 163 -19.41 -9.02 5.77
C GLY A 163 -18.21 -9.85 5.33
N SER A 164 -17.25 -9.24 4.63
CA SER A 164 -15.98 -9.88 4.26
C SER A 164 -14.94 -9.86 5.39
N PHE A 165 -15.27 -9.27 6.55
CA PHE A 165 -14.34 -9.08 7.67
C PHE A 165 -14.90 -9.64 8.99
N TYR A 166 -13.98 -10.01 9.88
CA TYR A 166 -14.30 -10.32 11.27
C TYR A 166 -13.33 -9.60 12.23
N PRO A 167 -13.82 -8.82 13.19
CA PRO A 167 -15.19 -8.29 13.24
C PRO A 167 -15.53 -7.44 12.02
N ALA A 168 -16.82 -7.38 11.66
CA ALA A 168 -17.28 -6.59 10.53
C ALA A 168 -17.14 -5.08 10.83
N PRO A 169 -16.50 -4.29 9.94
CA PRO A 169 -16.45 -2.85 10.09
C PRO A 169 -17.84 -2.23 9.82
N LYS A 170 -18.03 -1.00 10.29
CA LYS A 170 -19.29 -0.26 10.07
C LYS A 170 -19.41 0.33 8.66
N VAL A 171 -18.35 0.32 7.89
CA VAL A 171 -18.26 0.98 6.58
C VAL A 171 -17.74 0.02 5.51
N THR A 172 -18.14 0.28 4.27
CA THR A 172 -17.61 -0.42 3.09
C THR A 172 -16.16 -0.04 2.86
N SER A 173 -15.34 -1.00 2.46
CA SER A 173 -13.97 -0.79 2.01
C SER A 173 -13.89 -0.73 0.48
N ALA A 174 -12.77 -0.26 -0.02
CA ALA A 174 -12.44 -0.34 -1.43
C ALA A 174 -10.95 -0.62 -1.61
N VAL A 175 -10.62 -1.33 -2.68
CA VAL A 175 -9.24 -1.56 -3.10
C VAL A 175 -8.91 -0.55 -4.18
N ILE A 176 -7.81 0.15 -4.00
CA ILE A 176 -7.23 1.09 -4.96
C ILE A 176 -5.84 0.64 -5.36
N GLN A 177 -5.44 1.05 -6.55
CA GLN A 177 -4.08 0.92 -7.04
C GLN A 177 -3.55 2.30 -7.41
N LEU A 178 -2.32 2.57 -7.03
CA LEU A 178 -1.57 3.76 -7.36
C LEU A 178 -0.35 3.33 -8.19
N ASP A 179 -0.39 3.55 -9.50
CA ASP A 179 0.76 3.31 -10.38
C ASP A 179 1.72 4.49 -10.22
N VAL A 180 2.88 4.24 -9.58
CA VAL A 180 3.83 5.30 -9.23
C VAL A 180 4.50 5.85 -10.48
N HIS A 181 4.48 7.18 -10.64
CA HIS A 181 5.11 7.85 -11.76
C HIS A 181 6.64 7.77 -11.68
N THR A 182 7.29 7.44 -12.78
CA THR A 182 8.75 7.56 -12.92
C THR A 182 9.19 9.02 -13.02
N THR A 183 8.31 9.86 -13.57
CA THR A 183 8.51 11.30 -13.70
C THR A 183 7.21 12.00 -13.34
N PRO A 184 7.21 13.02 -12.47
CA PRO A 184 6.01 13.77 -12.15
C PRO A 184 5.34 14.35 -13.41
N PRO A 185 3.99 14.38 -13.47
CA PRO A 185 3.25 14.90 -14.63
C PRO A 185 3.38 16.43 -14.80
N VAL A 186 3.81 17.11 -13.76
CA VAL A 186 4.02 18.56 -13.72
C VAL A 186 5.36 18.86 -13.07
N THR A 187 6.14 19.75 -13.66
CA THR A 187 7.36 20.26 -13.03
C THR A 187 7.01 21.57 -12.30
N PRO A 188 7.16 21.63 -10.97
CA PRO A 188 6.93 22.86 -10.24
C PRO A 188 7.89 23.96 -10.70
N PRO A 189 7.48 25.25 -10.67
CA PRO A 189 8.37 26.37 -10.96
C PRO A 189 9.64 26.28 -10.10
N ASN A 190 10.81 26.41 -10.73
CA ASN A 190 12.12 26.31 -10.09
C ASN A 190 12.39 24.99 -9.35
N GLY A 191 11.62 23.92 -9.62
CA GLY A 191 11.73 22.65 -8.91
C GLY A 191 11.20 22.67 -7.47
N ASP A 192 10.49 23.73 -7.05
CA ASP A 192 9.96 23.89 -5.69
C ASP A 192 8.70 23.04 -5.46
N GLU A 193 8.91 21.75 -5.29
CA GLU A 193 7.84 20.78 -4.96
C GLU A 193 7.18 21.12 -3.60
N ALA A 194 7.97 21.56 -2.62
CA ALA A 194 7.42 21.95 -1.32
C ALA A 194 6.53 23.20 -1.44
N GLY A 195 6.89 24.15 -2.29
CA GLY A 195 6.06 25.31 -2.62
C GLY A 195 4.75 24.94 -3.28
N LEU A 196 4.78 24.01 -4.23
CA LEU A 196 3.58 23.47 -4.87
C LEU A 196 2.61 22.89 -3.83
N PHE A 197 3.09 22.06 -2.91
CA PHE A 197 2.23 21.46 -1.90
C PHE A 197 1.77 22.43 -0.80
N ARG A 198 2.52 23.50 -0.53
CA ARG A 198 2.04 24.61 0.31
C ARG A 198 0.83 25.30 -0.32
N LEU A 199 0.89 25.58 -1.64
CA LEU A 199 -0.23 26.20 -2.38
C LEU A 199 -1.47 25.29 -2.43
N ILE A 200 -1.29 23.98 -2.62
CA ILE A 200 -2.40 23.02 -2.66
C ILE A 200 -3.12 22.92 -1.30
N ARG A 201 -2.41 23.16 -0.20
CA ARG A 201 -2.97 23.07 1.16
C ARG A 201 -3.56 24.39 1.67
N ALA A 202 -3.28 25.53 1.02
CA ALA A 202 -3.77 26.86 1.36
C ALA A 202 -5.21 27.06 0.90
#